data_4a553b1e05c2d87968abce5481c9dd07
#
_entry.id   4a553b1e05c2d87968abce5481c9dd07
#
_cell.length_a   1.000
_cell.length_b   1.000
_cell.length_c   1.000
_cell.angle_alpha   90.00
_cell.angle_beta   90.00
_cell.angle_gamma   90.00
#
_symmetry.space_group_name_H-M   'P 1'
#
loop_
_entity.id
_entity.type
_entity.pdbx_description
1 polymer ?
#
loop_
_entity_poly.entity_id
_entity_poly.type
_entity_poly.pdbx_seq_one_letter_code
_entity_poly.pdbx_strand_id
1 'polypeptide(L)'
;RHQRRNLAPRMYELEVQLLIEEQAKRDDAKAIRSAELEAMSRGARRRAKSKDALEVGGQREDLRHIHSVLALCGLPYSRQPIEEREYRSKQGNMRLIVNAGELLSPEGEFVKQPLPYGSRARLLLLHLCSEAIRQQSPTINIDDSLTAFIKKMGFDANGGPRGNLTAFKQQVNALAACKMTIGTFDERGGRAKTVNTAPFASLDVWFPTNPDQQMLWPSTITFSREFYDTLAKHALPVNVHAIRAFSDSPRKIDIYYWLSHRSYSLTEPIAISWASLKEQFGEGHFVTSGKTGGYTRDRDFRAKFKEELAHICEVFPKLPVSVTETGIRLKPADSDVLSIPAKRSTKKA
;
A
#
# COMPACT_ATOMS: atom_id res chain seq x y z
N ARG A 1 33.43 20.82 55.75
CA ARG A 1 32.37 19.80 55.62
C ARG A 1 30.96 20.40 55.42
N HIS A 2 30.68 21.68 55.71
CA HIS A 2 29.36 22.33 55.53
C HIS A 2 29.04 22.76 54.10
N GLN A 3 30.03 23.07 53.25
CA GLN A 3 29.79 23.55 51.87
C GLN A 3 29.32 22.44 50.89
N ARG A 4 29.63 21.18 51.14
CA ARG A 4 29.18 20.08 50.28
C ARG A 4 27.71 19.61 50.49
N ARG A 5 27.08 19.96 51.62
CA ARG A 5 25.69 19.59 51.94
C ARG A 5 24.64 20.51 51.18
N ASN A 6 25.01 21.67 50.76
CA ASN A 6 24.10 22.61 50.07
C ASN A 6 24.17 22.56 48.51
N LEU A 7 25.10 21.79 47.94
CA LEU A 7 25.25 21.67 46.49
C LEU A 7 24.25 20.67 45.85
N ALA A 8 23.93 19.57 46.54
CA ALA A 8 23.04 18.56 46.02
C ALA A 8 21.59 19.03 45.82
N PRO A 9 20.94 19.78 46.72
CA PRO A 9 19.61 20.33 46.50
C PRO A 9 19.57 21.35 45.32
N ARG A 10 20.57 22.20 45.22
CA ARG A 10 20.67 23.21 44.12
C ARG A 10 20.91 22.54 42.75
N MET A 11 21.68 21.47 42.68
CA MET A 11 21.86 20.71 41.44
C MET A 11 20.53 20.04 41.00
N TYR A 12 19.79 19.50 41.93
CA TYR A 12 18.50 18.87 41.67
C TYR A 12 17.45 19.92 41.20
N GLU A 13 17.41 21.09 41.82
CA GLU A 13 16.54 22.20 41.40
C GLU A 13 16.87 22.66 39.96
N LEU A 14 18.16 22.79 39.64
CA LEU A 14 18.63 23.14 38.28
C LEU A 14 18.28 22.07 37.25
N GLU A 15 18.43 20.81 37.59
CA GLU A 15 18.04 19.70 36.69
C GLU A 15 16.54 19.69 36.46
N VAL A 16 15.72 19.89 37.49
CA VAL A 16 14.26 19.98 37.36
C VAL A 16 13.88 21.18 36.50
N GLN A 17 14.53 22.31 36.67
CA GLN A 17 14.25 23.53 35.90
C GLN A 17 14.64 23.37 34.44
N LEU A 18 15.76 22.72 34.12
CA LEU A 18 16.15 22.35 32.76
C LEU A 18 15.16 21.40 32.10
N LEU A 19 14.67 20.38 32.84
CA LEU A 19 13.64 19.47 32.33
C LEU A 19 12.31 20.17 32.03
N ILE A 20 11.91 21.13 32.88
CA ILE A 20 10.70 21.96 32.65
C ILE A 20 10.87 22.83 31.40
N GLU A 21 12.04 23.48 31.24
CA GLU A 21 12.33 24.29 30.04
C GLU A 21 12.38 23.45 28.77
N GLU A 22 12.99 22.27 28.82
CA GLU A 22 12.99 21.33 27.69
C GLU A 22 11.59 20.84 27.36
N GLN A 23 10.76 20.57 28.36
CA GLN A 23 9.38 20.15 28.15
C GLN A 23 8.56 21.30 27.50
N ALA A 24 8.71 22.52 28.01
CA ALA A 24 8.05 23.70 27.43
C ALA A 24 8.44 23.93 25.97
N LYS A 25 9.75 23.82 25.64
CA LYS A 25 10.22 23.89 24.24
C LYS A 25 9.65 22.79 23.34
N ARG A 26 9.50 21.56 23.87
CA ARG A 26 8.87 20.44 23.15
C ARG A 26 7.39 20.70 22.91
N ASP A 27 6.68 21.25 23.90
CA ASP A 27 5.25 21.54 23.79
C ASP A 27 5.00 22.70 22.81
N ASP A 28 5.83 23.76 22.83
CA ASP A 28 5.79 24.84 21.86
C ASP A 28 6.06 24.34 20.42
N ALA A 29 7.10 23.54 20.23
CA ALA A 29 7.42 22.94 18.93
C ALA A 29 6.28 22.06 18.41
N LYS A 30 5.62 21.31 19.30
CA LYS A 30 4.47 20.47 18.98
C LYS A 30 3.24 21.32 18.60
N ALA A 31 3.01 22.43 19.30
CA ALA A 31 1.93 23.36 18.98
C ALA A 31 2.13 24.03 17.62
N ILE A 32 3.34 24.51 17.32
CA ILE A 32 3.71 25.07 16.02
C ILE A 32 3.50 24.04 14.92
N ARG A 33 4.00 22.80 15.11
CA ARG A 33 3.84 21.72 14.13
C ARG A 33 2.37 21.36 13.90
N SER A 34 1.54 21.37 14.95
CA SER A 34 0.10 21.14 14.84
C SER A 34 -0.58 22.22 13.97
N ALA A 35 -0.26 23.49 14.20
CA ALA A 35 -0.79 24.60 13.42
C ALA A 35 -0.37 24.53 11.94
N GLU A 36 0.89 24.21 11.66
CA GLU A 36 1.37 23.97 10.29
C GLU A 36 0.57 22.86 9.59
N LEU A 37 0.37 21.74 10.30
CA LEU A 37 -0.39 20.60 9.75
C LEU A 37 -1.86 20.96 9.50
N GLU A 38 -2.46 21.79 10.33
CA GLU A 38 -3.84 22.25 10.16
C GLU A 38 -4.02 23.14 8.94
N ALA A 39 -3.03 23.98 8.63
CA ALA A 39 -3.03 24.84 7.46
C ALA A 39 -2.86 24.08 6.13
N MET A 40 -2.38 22.83 6.16
CA MET A 40 -2.15 22.02 4.97
C MET A 40 -3.44 21.41 4.43
N SER A 41 -3.49 21.20 3.10
CA SER A 41 -4.50 20.35 2.48
C SER A 41 -4.48 18.93 3.06
N ARG A 42 -5.60 18.19 2.99
CA ARG A 42 -5.71 16.84 3.55
C ARG A 42 -4.60 15.89 3.05
N GLY A 43 -4.27 15.96 1.76
CA GLY A 43 -3.21 15.14 1.15
C GLY A 43 -1.81 15.53 1.64
N ALA A 44 -1.49 16.82 1.67
CA ALA A 44 -0.21 17.33 2.17
C ALA A 44 -0.02 16.99 3.66
N ARG A 45 -1.06 17.20 4.48
CA ARG A 45 -1.06 16.85 5.91
C ARG A 45 -0.77 15.37 6.14
N ARG A 46 -1.36 14.48 5.30
CA ARG A 46 -1.11 13.04 5.38
C ARG A 46 0.35 12.71 5.08
N ARG A 47 0.93 13.28 4.02
CA ARG A 47 2.34 13.07 3.68
C ARG A 47 3.27 13.60 4.76
N ALA A 48 3.02 14.80 5.27
CA ALA A 48 3.81 15.39 6.34
C ALA A 48 3.82 14.52 7.60
N LYS A 49 2.65 14.10 8.10
CA LYS A 49 2.55 13.18 9.26
C LYS A 49 3.24 11.83 9.02
N SER A 50 3.21 11.34 7.79
CA SER A 50 3.87 10.08 7.45
C SER A 50 5.39 10.27 7.38
N LYS A 51 5.87 11.39 6.86
CA LYS A 51 7.29 11.75 6.86
C LYS A 51 7.83 11.85 8.28
N ASP A 52 7.13 12.58 9.16
CA ASP A 52 7.51 12.71 10.58
C ASP A 52 7.64 11.32 11.24
N ALA A 53 6.71 10.40 10.96
CA ALA A 53 6.76 9.03 11.48
C ALA A 53 7.95 8.21 10.92
N LEU A 54 8.32 8.44 9.65
CA LEU A 54 9.45 7.77 9.01
C LEU A 54 10.80 8.29 9.53
N GLU A 55 10.89 9.57 9.92
CA GLU A 55 12.10 10.18 10.48
C GLU A 55 12.46 9.64 11.88
N VAL A 56 11.47 9.18 12.65
CA VAL A 56 11.71 8.51 13.95
C VAL A 56 12.39 7.14 13.78
N GLY A 57 12.47 6.64 12.57
CA GLY A 57 13.11 5.38 12.20
C GLY A 57 12.09 4.27 11.94
N GLY A 58 12.24 3.59 10.81
CA GLY A 58 11.40 2.45 10.43
C GLY A 58 11.65 1.26 11.33
N GLN A 59 10.68 0.93 12.17
CA GLN A 59 10.72 -0.27 12.99
C GLN A 59 10.26 -1.48 12.17
N ARG A 60 10.65 -2.67 12.57
CA ARG A 60 10.20 -3.92 11.91
C ARG A 60 8.69 -4.07 11.95
N GLU A 61 8.06 -3.55 13.00
CA GLU A 61 6.61 -3.54 13.18
C GLU A 61 5.88 -2.67 12.14
N ASP A 62 6.59 -1.74 11.51
CA ASP A 62 6.04 -0.90 10.42
C ASP A 62 6.09 -1.57 9.05
N LEU A 63 6.77 -2.72 8.95
CA LEU A 63 6.78 -3.47 7.70
C LEU A 63 5.44 -4.15 7.46
N ARG A 64 5.04 -4.09 6.20
CA ARG A 64 3.91 -4.82 5.64
C ARG A 64 4.39 -5.58 4.42
N HIS A 65 3.64 -6.58 4.03
CA HIS A 65 4.01 -7.47 2.93
C HIS A 65 2.87 -7.59 1.93
N ILE A 66 3.21 -7.57 0.66
CA ILE A 66 2.27 -7.80 -0.43
C ILE A 66 2.91 -8.76 -1.43
N HIS A 67 2.09 -9.53 -2.14
CA HIS A 67 2.58 -10.37 -3.22
C HIS A 67 3.20 -9.52 -4.34
N SER A 68 4.45 -9.81 -4.74
CA SER A 68 5.21 -8.97 -5.68
C SER A 68 4.50 -8.77 -7.02
N VAL A 69 3.84 -9.79 -7.57
CA VAL A 69 3.09 -9.65 -8.83
C VAL A 69 1.92 -8.68 -8.67
N LEU A 70 1.18 -8.73 -7.55
CA LEU A 70 0.08 -7.78 -7.28
C LEU A 70 0.59 -6.36 -7.08
N ALA A 71 1.76 -6.22 -6.44
CA ALA A 71 2.41 -4.93 -6.23
C ALA A 71 2.87 -4.29 -7.55
N LEU A 72 3.38 -5.10 -8.48
CA LEU A 72 4.01 -4.61 -9.71
C LEU A 72 3.04 -4.53 -10.89
N CYS A 73 2.17 -5.52 -11.05
CA CYS A 73 1.15 -5.48 -12.11
C CYS A 73 -0.02 -4.57 -11.74
N GLY A 74 -0.31 -4.43 -10.44
CA GLY A 74 -1.41 -3.60 -9.95
C GLY A 74 -2.80 -4.14 -10.29
N LEU A 75 -3.81 -3.36 -9.95
CA LEU A 75 -5.22 -3.56 -10.24
C LEU A 75 -5.75 -2.34 -11.02
N PRO A 76 -6.99 -2.35 -11.54
CA PRO A 76 -7.60 -1.15 -12.09
C PRO A 76 -7.51 0.04 -11.13
N TYR A 77 -7.26 1.25 -11.62
CA TYR A 77 -7.21 2.45 -10.79
C TYR A 77 -8.59 2.96 -10.41
N SER A 78 -9.55 2.79 -11.28
CA SER A 78 -10.93 3.22 -11.12
C SER A 78 -11.90 2.05 -11.29
N ARG A 79 -13.15 2.28 -10.85
CA ARG A 79 -14.21 1.30 -11.06
C ARG A 79 -14.45 1.07 -12.54
N GLN A 80 -14.44 -0.19 -12.96
CA GLN A 80 -14.79 -0.60 -14.29
C GLN A 80 -16.30 -0.86 -14.39
N PRO A 81 -16.90 -0.75 -15.59
CA PRO A 81 -18.26 -1.21 -15.83
C PRO A 81 -18.45 -2.65 -15.36
N ILE A 82 -19.63 -3.03 -14.91
CA ILE A 82 -19.91 -4.37 -14.40
C ILE A 82 -19.81 -5.45 -15.48
N GLU A 83 -19.94 -5.06 -16.73
CA GLU A 83 -19.81 -5.89 -17.93
C GLU A 83 -18.36 -6.24 -18.22
N GLU A 84 -17.42 -5.42 -17.76
CA GLU A 84 -16.00 -5.70 -17.88
C GLU A 84 -15.62 -6.74 -16.84
N ARG A 85 -15.46 -7.97 -17.33
CA ARG A 85 -15.22 -9.14 -16.46
C ARG A 85 -13.76 -9.51 -16.34
N GLU A 86 -12.89 -8.92 -17.15
CA GLU A 86 -11.47 -9.25 -17.20
C GLU A 86 -10.60 -7.99 -17.20
N TYR A 87 -9.52 -8.04 -16.43
CA TYR A 87 -8.45 -7.04 -16.43
C TYR A 87 -7.11 -7.73 -16.62
N ARG A 88 -6.29 -7.20 -17.52
CA ARG A 88 -4.94 -7.71 -17.80
C ARG A 88 -3.90 -6.65 -17.50
N SER A 89 -2.82 -7.05 -16.86
CA SER A 89 -1.68 -6.18 -16.58
C SER A 89 -0.36 -6.92 -16.80
N LYS A 90 0.68 -6.16 -17.17
CA LYS A 90 2.00 -6.68 -17.40
C LYS A 90 3.06 -5.77 -16.81
N GLN A 91 4.12 -6.37 -16.27
CA GLN A 91 5.29 -5.67 -15.77
C GLN A 91 6.55 -6.52 -15.94
N GLY A 92 7.44 -6.09 -16.84
CA GLY A 92 8.61 -6.89 -17.19
C GLY A 92 8.19 -8.31 -17.59
N ASN A 93 8.74 -9.31 -16.90
CA ASN A 93 8.41 -10.72 -17.11
C ASN A 93 7.18 -11.21 -16.32
N MET A 94 6.45 -10.34 -15.65
CA MET A 94 5.25 -10.68 -14.88
C MET A 94 3.99 -10.36 -15.67
N ARG A 95 2.98 -11.20 -15.48
CA ARG A 95 1.64 -11.04 -16.06
C ARG A 95 0.60 -11.30 -15.00
N LEU A 96 -0.47 -10.53 -15.03
CA LEU A 96 -1.62 -10.70 -14.15
C LEU A 96 -2.90 -10.61 -14.99
N ILE A 97 -3.77 -11.58 -14.82
CA ILE A 97 -5.16 -11.52 -15.29
C ILE A 97 -6.03 -11.59 -14.05
N VAL A 98 -7.00 -10.69 -13.97
CA VAL A 98 -8.02 -10.69 -12.92
C VAL A 98 -9.38 -10.84 -13.60
N ASN A 99 -10.12 -11.88 -13.23
CA ASN A 99 -11.46 -12.13 -13.69
C ASN A 99 -12.46 -11.86 -12.56
N ALA A 100 -13.43 -11.00 -12.81
CA ALA A 100 -14.50 -10.73 -11.86
C ALA A 100 -15.45 -11.93 -11.77
N GLY A 101 -15.85 -12.27 -10.54
CA GLY A 101 -16.77 -13.39 -10.26
C GLY A 101 -18.10 -12.93 -9.71
N GLU A 102 -18.79 -13.85 -9.06
CA GLU A 102 -20.10 -13.67 -8.46
C GLU A 102 -20.06 -14.18 -7.02
N LEU A 103 -20.90 -13.62 -6.16
CA LEU A 103 -21.09 -14.08 -4.79
C LEU A 103 -22.55 -14.44 -4.57
N LEU A 104 -22.78 -15.48 -3.79
CA LEU A 104 -24.11 -15.84 -3.35
C LEU A 104 -24.64 -14.78 -2.41
N SER A 105 -25.84 -14.26 -2.68
CA SER A 105 -26.54 -13.33 -1.82
C SER A 105 -27.38 -14.08 -0.76
N PRO A 106 -27.85 -13.39 0.29
CA PRO A 106 -28.72 -13.98 1.28
C PRO A 106 -30.06 -14.50 0.72
N GLU A 107 -30.47 -13.94 -0.42
CA GLU A 107 -31.67 -14.31 -1.15
C GLU A 107 -31.50 -15.60 -1.96
N GLY A 108 -30.28 -16.17 -1.98
CA GLY A 108 -29.95 -17.39 -2.72
C GLY A 108 -29.55 -17.19 -4.18
N GLU A 109 -29.39 -15.95 -4.62
CA GLU A 109 -29.02 -15.62 -6.00
C GLU A 109 -27.52 -15.25 -6.12
N PHE A 110 -26.90 -15.63 -7.24
CA PHE A 110 -25.53 -15.19 -7.54
C PHE A 110 -25.52 -13.76 -8.09
N VAL A 111 -24.85 -12.87 -7.37
CA VAL A 111 -24.72 -11.44 -7.70
C VAL A 111 -23.35 -11.15 -8.27
N LYS A 112 -23.29 -10.58 -9.48
CA LYS A 112 -22.06 -10.15 -10.14
C LYS A 112 -21.32 -9.13 -9.29
N GLN A 113 -20.04 -9.38 -9.05
CA GLN A 113 -19.14 -8.43 -8.40
C GLN A 113 -18.29 -7.70 -9.45
N PRO A 114 -17.95 -6.42 -9.22
CA PRO A 114 -17.05 -5.71 -10.11
C PRO A 114 -15.61 -6.26 -9.99
N LEU A 115 -14.76 -5.89 -10.94
CA LEU A 115 -13.32 -6.05 -10.76
C LEU A 115 -12.85 -5.29 -9.51
N PRO A 116 -11.95 -5.84 -8.68
CA PRO A 116 -11.35 -5.08 -7.56
C PRO A 116 -10.55 -3.90 -8.10
N TYR A 117 -10.66 -2.72 -7.48
CA TYR A 117 -10.07 -1.49 -8.00
C TYR A 117 -9.68 -0.48 -6.90
N GLY A 118 -8.87 0.49 -7.30
CA GLY A 118 -8.55 1.68 -6.52
C GLY A 118 -7.60 1.42 -5.35
N SER A 119 -7.44 2.44 -4.50
CA SER A 119 -6.57 2.36 -3.32
C SER A 119 -7.07 1.35 -2.30
N ARG A 120 -8.40 1.25 -2.11
CA ARG A 120 -8.96 0.37 -1.07
C ARG A 120 -8.68 -1.10 -1.30
N ALA A 121 -8.78 -1.57 -2.55
CA ALA A 121 -8.43 -2.96 -2.89
C ALA A 121 -6.95 -3.25 -2.61
N ARG A 122 -6.05 -2.31 -2.95
CA ARG A 122 -4.61 -2.42 -2.68
C ARG A 122 -4.29 -2.47 -1.20
N LEU A 123 -4.94 -1.61 -0.42
CA LEU A 123 -4.77 -1.56 1.04
C LEU A 123 -5.29 -2.84 1.71
N LEU A 124 -6.42 -3.37 1.26
CA LEU A 124 -6.94 -4.65 1.75
C LEU A 124 -5.97 -5.79 1.45
N LEU A 125 -5.51 -5.92 0.20
CA LEU A 125 -4.52 -6.95 -0.15
C LEU A 125 -3.25 -6.82 0.66
N LEU A 126 -2.74 -5.59 0.86
CA LEU A 126 -1.57 -5.34 1.70
C LEU A 126 -1.80 -5.81 3.14
N HIS A 127 -2.94 -5.44 3.74
CA HIS A 127 -3.28 -5.83 5.10
C HIS A 127 -3.41 -7.36 5.22
N LEU A 128 -4.22 -7.96 4.38
CA LEU A 128 -4.50 -9.39 4.43
C LEU A 128 -3.25 -10.23 4.16
N CYS A 129 -2.44 -9.89 3.15
CA CYS A 129 -1.17 -10.56 2.89
C CYS A 129 -0.19 -10.41 4.07
N SER A 130 -0.16 -9.24 4.71
CA SER A 130 0.71 -9.00 5.88
C SER A 130 0.26 -9.84 7.07
N GLU A 131 -1.04 -9.93 7.32
CA GLU A 131 -1.58 -10.76 8.41
C GLU A 131 -1.32 -12.24 8.17
N ALA A 132 -1.48 -12.74 6.94
CA ALA A 132 -1.17 -14.12 6.61
C ALA A 132 0.30 -14.48 6.87
N ILE A 133 1.21 -13.58 6.51
CA ILE A 133 2.65 -13.77 6.80
C ILE A 133 2.92 -13.66 8.29
N ARG A 134 2.32 -12.70 9.00
CA ARG A 134 2.49 -12.51 10.45
C ARG A 134 1.98 -13.70 11.26
N GLN A 135 0.80 -14.22 10.90
CA GLN A 135 0.17 -15.35 11.56
C GLN A 135 0.72 -16.69 11.08
N GLN A 136 1.56 -16.70 10.04
CA GLN A 136 2.08 -17.91 9.40
C GLN A 136 0.98 -18.92 9.02
N SER A 137 -0.15 -18.41 8.58
CA SER A 137 -1.36 -19.18 8.30
C SER A 137 -2.07 -18.67 7.05
N PRO A 138 -2.60 -19.56 6.19
CA PRO A 138 -3.50 -19.15 5.12
C PRO A 138 -4.85 -18.65 5.66
N THR A 139 -5.27 -19.10 6.84
CA THR A 139 -6.50 -18.64 7.51
C THR A 139 -6.10 -17.58 8.54
N ILE A 140 -6.65 -16.40 8.38
CA ILE A 140 -6.34 -15.23 9.21
C ILE A 140 -7.60 -14.69 9.89
N ASN A 141 -7.44 -14.30 11.15
CA ASN A 141 -8.43 -13.53 11.88
C ASN A 141 -8.26 -12.06 11.55
N ILE A 142 -9.34 -11.41 11.15
CA ILE A 142 -9.31 -10.01 10.74
C ILE A 142 -10.12 -9.09 11.64
N ASP A 143 -11.07 -9.58 12.39
CA ASP A 143 -11.91 -8.86 13.37
C ASP A 143 -11.63 -7.34 13.46
N ASP A 144 -11.33 -6.84 14.66
CA ASP A 144 -11.00 -5.42 14.88
C ASP A 144 -9.74 -4.95 14.16
N SER A 145 -8.86 -5.85 13.74
CA SER A 145 -7.59 -5.51 13.08
C SER A 145 -7.79 -4.75 11.77
N LEU A 146 -8.83 -5.10 10.98
CA LEU A 146 -9.12 -4.43 9.71
C LEU A 146 -9.65 -3.01 9.94
N THR A 147 -10.56 -2.81 10.91
CA THR A 147 -11.04 -1.47 11.25
C THR A 147 -9.91 -0.58 11.79
N ALA A 148 -9.05 -1.12 12.64
CA ALA A 148 -7.87 -0.43 13.14
C ALA A 148 -6.91 -0.07 12.00
N PHE A 149 -6.67 -0.98 11.06
CA PHE A 149 -5.86 -0.72 9.87
C PHE A 149 -6.44 0.38 8.99
N ILE A 150 -7.75 0.37 8.71
CA ILE A 150 -8.43 1.40 7.91
C ILE A 150 -8.24 2.79 8.57
N LYS A 151 -8.42 2.89 9.88
CA LYS A 151 -8.16 4.12 10.65
C LYS A 151 -6.69 4.52 10.59
N LYS A 152 -5.76 3.58 10.73
CA LYS A 152 -4.31 3.83 10.60
C LYS A 152 -3.95 4.36 9.22
N MET A 153 -4.65 3.95 8.17
CA MET A 153 -4.46 4.47 6.81
C MET A 153 -5.05 5.86 6.59
N GLY A 154 -5.66 6.46 7.60
CA GLY A 154 -6.22 7.81 7.55
C GLY A 154 -7.59 7.90 6.91
N PHE A 155 -8.34 6.81 6.92
CA PHE A 155 -9.75 6.81 6.54
C PHE A 155 -10.62 6.80 7.79
N ASP A 156 -11.66 7.63 7.77
CA ASP A 156 -12.67 7.60 8.82
C ASP A 156 -13.45 6.29 8.72
N ALA A 157 -13.63 5.59 9.83
CA ALA A 157 -14.39 4.35 9.89
C ALA A 157 -15.90 4.65 10.00
N ASN A 158 -16.40 5.47 9.08
CA ASN A 158 -17.82 5.83 9.01
C ASN A 158 -18.58 4.78 8.18
N GLY A 159 -19.75 4.41 8.71
CA GLY A 159 -20.71 3.55 8.04
C GLY A 159 -21.63 4.33 7.08
N GLY A 160 -22.73 3.67 6.69
CA GLY A 160 -23.71 4.21 5.78
C GLY A 160 -23.40 3.95 4.29
N PRO A 161 -24.37 4.21 3.38
CA PRO A 161 -24.26 3.82 1.96
C PRO A 161 -23.07 4.43 1.23
N ARG A 162 -22.63 5.63 1.63
CA ARG A 162 -21.48 6.35 1.08
C ARG A 162 -20.25 6.35 2.01
N GLY A 163 -20.30 5.56 3.09
CA GLY A 163 -19.24 5.50 4.09
C GLY A 163 -18.00 4.75 3.61
N ASN A 164 -16.86 5.03 4.23
CA ASN A 164 -15.62 4.34 3.91
C ASN A 164 -15.69 2.84 4.19
N LEU A 165 -16.33 2.43 5.29
CA LEU A 165 -16.48 1.00 5.62
C LEU A 165 -17.24 0.25 4.53
N THR A 166 -18.33 0.83 4.01
CA THR A 166 -19.09 0.26 2.89
C THR A 166 -18.23 0.12 1.64
N ALA A 167 -17.46 1.16 1.33
CA ALA A 167 -16.56 1.11 0.17
C ALA A 167 -15.42 0.08 0.32
N PHE A 168 -14.91 -0.14 1.54
CA PHE A 168 -13.96 -1.22 1.80
C PHE A 168 -14.61 -2.60 1.67
N LYS A 169 -15.84 -2.78 2.21
CA LYS A 169 -16.60 -4.04 2.08
C LYS A 169 -16.87 -4.40 0.63
N GLN A 170 -17.24 -3.45 -0.20
CA GLN A 170 -17.39 -3.68 -1.64
C GLN A 170 -16.10 -4.21 -2.27
N GLN A 171 -14.93 -3.75 -1.82
CA GLN A 171 -13.66 -4.27 -2.32
C GLN A 171 -13.32 -5.65 -1.73
N VAL A 172 -13.71 -5.96 -0.49
CA VAL A 172 -13.61 -7.32 0.06
C VAL A 172 -14.44 -8.28 -0.79
N ASN A 173 -15.67 -7.95 -1.11
CA ASN A 173 -16.54 -8.77 -1.94
C ASN A 173 -15.97 -8.96 -3.35
N ALA A 174 -15.46 -7.89 -3.97
CA ALA A 174 -14.84 -7.97 -5.29
C ALA A 174 -13.59 -8.86 -5.30
N LEU A 175 -12.76 -8.78 -4.26
CA LEU A 175 -11.58 -9.63 -4.10
C LEU A 175 -11.94 -11.08 -3.80
N ALA A 176 -13.01 -11.33 -3.03
CA ALA A 176 -13.48 -12.67 -2.71
C ALA A 176 -14.07 -13.38 -3.93
N ALA A 177 -14.75 -12.64 -4.79
CA ALA A 177 -15.34 -13.20 -6.00
C ALA A 177 -14.33 -13.41 -7.13
N CYS A 178 -13.22 -12.69 -7.15
CA CYS A 178 -12.32 -12.69 -8.31
C CYS A 178 -11.44 -13.94 -8.38
N LYS A 179 -11.07 -14.29 -9.62
CA LYS A 179 -10.01 -15.26 -9.92
C LYS A 179 -8.82 -14.53 -10.50
N MET A 180 -7.62 -15.00 -10.19
CA MET A 180 -6.37 -14.41 -10.67
C MET A 180 -5.52 -15.45 -11.38
N THR A 181 -4.98 -15.08 -12.54
CA THR A 181 -3.94 -15.85 -13.23
C THR A 181 -2.65 -15.06 -13.14
N ILE A 182 -1.67 -15.62 -12.45
CA ILE A 182 -0.34 -15.04 -12.27
C ILE A 182 0.62 -15.77 -13.18
N GLY A 183 1.25 -15.03 -14.10
CA GLY A 183 2.25 -15.54 -15.02
C GLY A 183 3.61 -14.93 -14.77
N THR A 184 4.65 -15.74 -14.83
CA THR A 184 6.05 -15.30 -14.89
C THR A 184 6.77 -16.08 -15.98
N PHE A 185 7.65 -15.40 -16.72
CA PHE A 185 8.45 -16.08 -17.75
C PHE A 185 9.91 -15.65 -17.66
N ASP A 186 10.78 -16.54 -18.07
CA ASP A 186 12.21 -16.30 -18.21
C ASP A 186 12.56 -16.30 -19.70
N GLU A 187 12.86 -15.12 -20.22
CA GLU A 187 13.20 -14.94 -21.65
C GLU A 187 14.46 -15.71 -22.03
N ARG A 188 15.43 -15.87 -21.11
CA ARG A 188 16.70 -16.54 -21.36
C ARG A 188 16.59 -18.06 -21.24
N GLY A 189 15.73 -18.53 -20.35
CA GLY A 189 15.54 -19.97 -20.07
C GLY A 189 14.40 -20.63 -20.85
N GLY A 190 13.61 -19.86 -21.63
CA GLY A 190 12.45 -20.38 -22.37
C GLY A 190 11.37 -20.99 -21.47
N ARG A 191 11.33 -20.60 -20.19
CA ARG A 191 10.38 -21.14 -19.20
C ARG A 191 9.29 -20.15 -18.89
N ALA A 192 8.04 -20.61 -18.92
CA ALA A 192 6.89 -19.87 -18.43
C ALA A 192 6.22 -20.64 -17.30
N LYS A 193 5.84 -19.95 -16.23
CA LYS A 193 5.08 -20.49 -15.11
C LYS A 193 3.76 -19.72 -15.01
N THR A 194 2.67 -20.47 -14.96
CA THR A 194 1.32 -19.92 -14.75
C THR A 194 0.72 -20.52 -13.49
N VAL A 195 0.15 -19.67 -12.65
CA VAL A 195 -0.61 -20.07 -11.46
C VAL A 195 -2.01 -19.49 -11.60
N ASN A 196 -3.00 -20.35 -11.65
CA ASN A 196 -4.42 -19.98 -11.61
C ASN A 196 -4.91 -20.12 -10.18
N THR A 197 -5.39 -19.05 -9.60
CA THR A 197 -5.82 -19.06 -8.20
C THR A 197 -6.95 -18.07 -7.96
N ALA A 198 -7.83 -18.37 -7.01
CA ALA A 198 -8.62 -17.36 -6.34
C ALA A 198 -7.77 -16.85 -5.16
N PRO A 199 -7.71 -15.53 -4.89
CA PRO A 199 -6.98 -15.04 -3.71
C PRO A 199 -7.49 -15.70 -2.43
N PHE A 200 -8.80 -15.84 -2.30
CA PHE A 200 -9.43 -16.46 -1.14
C PHE A 200 -10.10 -17.79 -1.51
N ALA A 201 -9.86 -18.80 -0.69
CA ALA A 201 -10.53 -20.10 -0.80
C ALA A 201 -11.95 -20.05 -0.24
N SER A 202 -12.13 -19.28 0.84
CA SER A 202 -13.42 -19.05 1.47
C SER A 202 -13.49 -17.67 2.10
N LEU A 203 -14.68 -17.11 2.06
CA LEU A 203 -15.04 -15.88 2.76
C LEU A 203 -16.41 -16.12 3.39
N ASP A 204 -16.47 -16.06 4.69
CA ASP A 204 -17.74 -16.10 5.39
C ASP A 204 -18.26 -14.66 5.52
N VAL A 205 -19.16 -14.30 4.62
CA VAL A 205 -19.76 -12.95 4.58
C VAL A 205 -21.09 -12.99 5.27
N TRP A 206 -21.18 -12.38 6.44
CA TRP A 206 -22.42 -12.20 7.12
C TRP A 206 -23.13 -10.91 6.62
N PHE A 207 -24.34 -11.08 6.07
CA PHE A 207 -25.20 -9.97 5.66
C PHE A 207 -26.25 -9.76 6.77
N PRO A 208 -26.23 -8.63 7.51
CA PRO A 208 -27.26 -8.38 8.51
C PRO A 208 -28.62 -8.22 7.85
N THR A 209 -29.60 -8.95 8.34
CA THR A 209 -31.01 -8.87 7.91
C THR A 209 -31.69 -7.58 8.35
N ASN A 210 -31.12 -6.90 9.36
CA ASN A 210 -31.64 -5.63 9.88
C ASN A 210 -30.68 -4.48 9.44
N PRO A 211 -31.22 -3.40 8.79
CA PRO A 211 -30.42 -2.25 8.38
C PRO A 211 -29.71 -1.52 9.54
N ASP A 212 -30.24 -1.62 10.75
CA ASP A 212 -29.69 -0.99 11.96
C ASP A 212 -28.57 -1.81 12.61
N GLN A 213 -28.39 -3.07 12.22
CA GLN A 213 -27.27 -3.88 12.66
C GLN A 213 -25.98 -3.43 11.98
N GLN A 214 -24.94 -3.16 12.78
CA GLN A 214 -23.62 -2.88 12.24
C GLN A 214 -23.16 -4.09 11.43
N MET A 215 -22.87 -3.86 10.15
CA MET A 215 -22.24 -4.87 9.31
C MET A 215 -20.90 -5.26 9.94
N LEU A 216 -20.77 -6.46 10.45
CA LEU A 216 -19.51 -7.02 10.93
C LEU A 216 -18.62 -7.38 9.74
N TRP A 217 -17.31 -7.28 9.94
CA TRP A 217 -16.36 -7.88 9.04
C TRP A 217 -16.45 -9.41 9.17
N PRO A 218 -16.11 -10.17 8.12
CA PRO A 218 -15.88 -11.59 8.32
C PRO A 218 -14.81 -11.78 9.39
N SER A 219 -15.06 -12.64 10.36
CA SER A 219 -14.12 -12.91 11.45
C SER A 219 -12.85 -13.59 10.92
N THR A 220 -12.99 -14.38 9.86
CA THR A 220 -11.88 -15.10 9.24
C THR A 220 -11.92 -14.98 7.72
N ILE A 221 -10.74 -14.91 7.12
CA ILE A 221 -10.52 -15.05 5.67
C ILE A 221 -9.49 -16.15 5.46
N THR A 222 -9.76 -17.07 4.55
CA THR A 222 -8.82 -18.11 4.18
C THR A 222 -8.32 -17.86 2.76
N PHE A 223 -7.01 -17.67 2.60
CA PHE A 223 -6.35 -17.65 1.30
C PHE A 223 -6.36 -19.06 0.68
N SER A 224 -6.44 -19.14 -0.64
CA SER A 224 -6.15 -20.40 -1.30
C SER A 224 -4.70 -20.83 -1.03
N ARG A 225 -4.48 -22.13 -0.96
CA ARG A 225 -3.14 -22.67 -0.66
C ARG A 225 -2.11 -22.22 -1.70
N GLU A 226 -2.50 -22.27 -2.97
CA GLU A 226 -1.65 -21.88 -4.08
C GLU A 226 -1.24 -20.41 -3.99
N PHE A 227 -2.18 -19.52 -3.63
CA PHE A 227 -1.88 -18.10 -3.44
C PHE A 227 -0.96 -17.90 -2.23
N TYR A 228 -1.27 -18.53 -1.09
CA TYR A 228 -0.47 -18.40 0.14
C TYR A 228 0.96 -18.91 -0.05
N ASP A 229 1.16 -20.06 -0.71
CA ASP A 229 2.48 -20.62 -0.98
C ASP A 229 3.32 -19.71 -1.89
N THR A 230 2.69 -19.04 -2.86
CA THR A 230 3.38 -18.06 -3.70
C THR A 230 3.64 -16.76 -2.96
N LEU A 231 2.73 -16.30 -2.11
CA LEU A 231 2.90 -15.12 -1.27
C LEU A 231 4.09 -15.29 -0.33
N ALA A 232 4.20 -16.42 0.37
CA ALA A 232 5.30 -16.69 1.29
C ALA A 232 6.69 -16.62 0.61
N LYS A 233 6.76 -17.00 -0.68
CA LYS A 233 7.99 -16.99 -1.48
C LYS A 233 8.31 -15.64 -2.12
N HIS A 234 7.29 -14.87 -2.45
CA HIS A 234 7.38 -13.65 -3.28
C HIS A 234 6.82 -12.41 -2.59
N ALA A 235 6.89 -12.37 -1.26
CA ALA A 235 6.46 -11.22 -0.50
C ALA A 235 7.39 -10.02 -0.71
N LEU A 236 6.83 -8.88 -1.10
CA LEU A 236 7.51 -7.60 -1.17
C LEU A 236 7.28 -6.84 0.15
N PRO A 237 8.34 -6.53 0.91
CA PRO A 237 8.22 -5.71 2.09
C PRO A 237 8.05 -4.23 1.71
N VAL A 238 7.18 -3.53 2.43
CA VAL A 238 6.91 -2.09 2.27
C VAL A 238 6.66 -1.44 3.63
N ASN A 239 6.88 -0.15 3.75
CA ASN A 239 6.64 0.58 5.00
C ASN A 239 5.20 1.08 5.07
N VAL A 240 4.51 0.84 6.20
CA VAL A 240 3.11 1.21 6.39
C VAL A 240 2.89 2.72 6.40
N HIS A 241 3.84 3.51 6.89
CA HIS A 241 3.73 4.97 6.90
C HIS A 241 3.83 5.55 5.48
N ALA A 242 4.68 4.97 4.63
CA ALA A 242 4.72 5.32 3.21
C ALA A 242 3.39 5.03 2.51
N ILE A 243 2.83 3.85 2.74
CA ILE A 243 1.52 3.49 2.19
C ILE A 243 0.43 4.46 2.64
N ARG A 244 0.46 4.87 3.92
CA ARG A 244 -0.46 5.87 4.45
C ARG A 244 -0.31 7.21 3.72
N ALA A 245 0.92 7.66 3.46
CA ALA A 245 1.18 8.90 2.73
C ALA A 245 0.49 8.92 1.35
N PHE A 246 0.44 7.76 0.68
CA PHE A 246 -0.01 7.60 -0.70
C PHE A 246 -1.40 6.97 -0.84
N SER A 247 -2.11 6.72 0.26
CA SER A 247 -3.40 6.01 0.28
C SER A 247 -4.54 6.71 -0.48
N ASP A 248 -4.37 7.98 -0.84
CA ASP A 248 -5.32 8.78 -1.63
C ASP A 248 -5.24 8.51 -3.14
N SER A 249 -4.15 7.91 -3.64
CA SER A 249 -3.97 7.60 -5.07
C SER A 249 -3.48 6.17 -5.26
N PRO A 250 -4.22 5.33 -5.98
CA PRO A 250 -3.79 3.97 -6.26
C PRO A 250 -2.49 3.94 -7.07
N ARG A 251 -2.29 4.92 -7.97
CA ARG A 251 -1.05 4.99 -8.77
C ARG A 251 0.16 5.39 -7.93
N LYS A 252 0.03 6.30 -6.95
CA LYS A 252 1.12 6.59 -6.02
C LYS A 252 1.53 5.35 -5.22
N ILE A 253 0.56 4.53 -4.81
CA ILE A 253 0.84 3.25 -4.14
C ILE A 253 1.64 2.33 -5.08
N ASP A 254 1.21 2.18 -6.33
CA ASP A 254 1.88 1.32 -7.31
C ASP A 254 3.29 1.82 -7.67
N ILE A 255 3.48 3.13 -7.81
CA ILE A 255 4.80 3.72 -8.04
C ILE A 255 5.71 3.44 -6.83
N TYR A 256 5.21 3.58 -5.61
CA TYR A 256 5.98 3.26 -4.40
C TYR A 256 6.33 1.77 -4.34
N TYR A 257 5.41 0.86 -4.63
CA TYR A 257 5.69 -0.57 -4.71
C TYR A 257 6.77 -0.89 -5.75
N TRP A 258 6.65 -0.28 -6.92
CA TRP A 258 7.60 -0.46 -8.00
C TRP A 258 9.00 0.06 -7.63
N LEU A 259 9.08 1.23 -7.01
CA LEU A 259 10.35 1.79 -6.50
C LEU A 259 10.94 0.89 -5.42
N SER A 260 10.12 0.37 -4.49
CA SER A 260 10.56 -0.55 -3.44
C SER A 260 11.15 -1.83 -4.05
N HIS A 261 10.50 -2.41 -5.05
CA HIS A 261 11.00 -3.59 -5.75
C HIS A 261 12.31 -3.29 -6.51
N ARG A 262 12.37 -2.16 -7.21
CA ARG A 262 13.53 -1.76 -8.02
C ARG A 262 14.76 -1.48 -7.16
N SER A 263 14.61 -0.82 -6.02
CA SER A 263 15.72 -0.52 -5.10
C SER A 263 16.46 -1.77 -4.62
N TYR A 264 15.78 -2.92 -4.58
CA TYR A 264 16.39 -4.20 -4.24
C TYR A 264 17.21 -4.84 -5.36
N SER A 265 16.89 -4.56 -6.60
CA SER A 265 17.41 -5.28 -7.77
C SER A 265 18.33 -4.45 -8.65
N LEU A 266 18.39 -3.14 -8.42
CA LEU A 266 19.16 -2.25 -9.27
C LEU A 266 20.63 -2.24 -8.86
N THR A 267 21.53 -2.60 -9.80
CA THR A 267 22.99 -2.53 -9.62
C THR A 267 23.62 -1.36 -10.36
N GLU A 268 22.95 -0.87 -11.42
CA GLU A 268 23.41 0.23 -12.26
C GLU A 268 22.28 1.24 -12.51
N PRO A 269 22.61 2.51 -12.80
CA PRO A 269 21.60 3.51 -13.16
C PRO A 269 20.83 3.10 -14.42
N ILE A 270 19.50 3.26 -14.37
CA ILE A 270 18.63 3.01 -15.51
C ILE A 270 17.86 4.27 -15.92
N ALA A 271 17.62 4.39 -17.22
CA ALA A 271 16.70 5.38 -17.78
C ALA A 271 15.43 4.66 -18.25
N ILE A 272 14.25 5.23 -17.92
CA ILE A 272 12.95 4.66 -18.26
C ILE A 272 12.17 5.71 -19.02
N SER A 273 11.75 5.37 -20.23
CA SER A 273 11.07 6.31 -21.12
C SER A 273 9.63 6.61 -20.67
N TRP A 274 9.12 7.77 -21.08
CA TRP A 274 7.71 8.13 -20.84
C TRP A 274 6.73 7.13 -21.46
N ALA A 275 7.09 6.53 -22.59
CA ALA A 275 6.28 5.49 -23.22
C ALA A 275 6.18 4.25 -22.33
N SER A 276 7.30 3.75 -21.79
CA SER A 276 7.31 2.61 -20.89
C SER A 276 6.59 2.91 -19.57
N LEU A 277 6.74 4.13 -19.01
CA LEU A 277 6.01 4.54 -17.81
C LEU A 277 4.50 4.63 -18.06
N LYS A 278 4.10 5.14 -19.23
CA LYS A 278 2.68 5.19 -19.61
C LYS A 278 2.10 3.80 -19.81
N GLU A 279 2.85 2.90 -20.43
CA GLU A 279 2.44 1.50 -20.59
C GLU A 279 2.22 0.82 -19.22
N GLN A 280 3.03 1.13 -18.23
CA GLN A 280 2.97 0.54 -16.90
C GLN A 280 1.94 1.21 -15.98
N PHE A 281 1.91 2.54 -15.95
CA PHE A 281 1.16 3.33 -14.97
C PHE A 281 0.03 4.17 -15.59
N GLY A 282 -0.13 4.13 -16.90
CA GLY A 282 -1.26 4.74 -17.57
C GLY A 282 -2.54 3.94 -17.30
N GLU A 283 -3.64 4.60 -17.03
CA GLU A 283 -4.94 3.95 -17.01
C GLU A 283 -5.25 3.43 -18.43
N GLY A 284 -5.82 2.25 -18.55
CA GLY A 284 -6.25 1.70 -19.84
C GLY A 284 -5.48 0.45 -20.26
N HIS A 285 -4.95 -0.30 -19.32
CA HIS A 285 -4.53 -1.65 -19.61
C HIS A 285 -5.76 -2.48 -20.01
N PHE A 286 -6.01 -2.50 -21.32
CA PHE A 286 -6.88 -3.46 -21.99
C PHE A 286 -8.30 -3.62 -21.40
N VAL A 287 -9.12 -2.60 -21.62
CA VAL A 287 -10.56 -2.81 -21.66
C VAL A 287 -10.88 -3.47 -22.99
N THR A 288 -11.38 -4.70 -22.96
CA THR A 288 -11.73 -5.49 -24.15
C THR A 288 -12.80 -4.83 -25.03
N SER A 289 -13.52 -3.84 -24.50
CA SER A 289 -14.63 -3.15 -25.19
C SER A 289 -14.25 -1.89 -25.99
N GLY A 290 -12.96 -1.62 -26.18
CA GLY A 290 -12.50 -0.51 -27.03
C GLY A 290 -12.65 0.91 -26.45
N LYS A 291 -13.15 1.06 -25.22
CA LYS A 291 -13.14 2.34 -24.48
C LYS A 291 -11.96 2.35 -23.51
N THR A 292 -10.87 2.95 -23.91
CA THR A 292 -9.69 3.13 -23.06
C THR A 292 -9.99 4.16 -21.98
N GLY A 293 -10.07 3.74 -20.73
CA GLY A 293 -10.15 4.61 -19.54
C GLY A 293 -8.82 5.24 -19.15
N GLY A 294 -7.91 5.46 -20.12
CA GLY A 294 -6.56 5.95 -19.85
C GLY A 294 -6.34 7.40 -20.27
N TYR A 295 -5.14 7.90 -20.00
CA TYR A 295 -4.71 9.20 -20.51
C TYR A 295 -4.64 9.17 -22.03
N THR A 296 -5.56 9.86 -22.68
CA THR A 296 -5.57 10.01 -24.15
C THR A 296 -4.38 10.81 -24.64
N ARG A 297 -3.85 11.75 -23.82
CA ARG A 297 -2.71 12.60 -24.16
C ARG A 297 -1.49 12.28 -23.31
N ASP A 298 -0.35 12.07 -23.98
CA ASP A 298 0.93 11.83 -23.31
C ASP A 298 1.32 12.96 -22.36
N ARG A 299 1.00 14.20 -22.73
CA ARG A 299 1.29 15.37 -21.90
C ARG A 299 0.59 15.29 -20.55
N ASP A 300 -0.67 14.89 -20.52
CA ASP A 300 -1.48 14.83 -19.29
C ASP A 300 -0.98 13.68 -18.38
N PHE A 301 -0.63 12.54 -18.97
CA PHE A 301 0.03 11.48 -18.24
C PHE A 301 1.34 11.94 -17.60
N ARG A 302 2.23 12.57 -18.40
CA ARG A 302 3.55 13.04 -17.90
C ARG A 302 3.38 14.07 -16.77
N ALA A 303 2.46 15.02 -16.92
CA ALA A 303 2.19 16.02 -15.89
C ALA A 303 1.74 15.36 -14.57
N LYS A 304 0.78 14.44 -14.66
CA LYS A 304 0.25 13.75 -13.49
C LYS A 304 1.27 12.80 -12.85
N PHE A 305 2.04 12.09 -13.66
CA PHE A 305 3.09 11.21 -13.14
C PHE A 305 4.20 12.01 -12.42
N LYS A 306 4.61 13.15 -12.98
CA LYS A 306 5.60 14.05 -12.34
C LYS A 306 5.09 14.57 -11.00
N GLU A 307 3.82 14.98 -10.92
CA GLU A 307 3.19 15.42 -9.66
C GLU A 307 3.21 14.30 -8.60
N GLU A 308 2.83 13.10 -9.00
CA GLU A 308 2.80 11.95 -8.07
C GLU A 308 4.20 11.50 -7.64
N LEU A 309 5.16 11.53 -8.55
CA LEU A 309 6.56 11.25 -8.22
C LEU A 309 7.13 12.33 -7.28
N ALA A 310 6.80 13.61 -7.49
CA ALA A 310 7.19 14.69 -6.59
C ALA A 310 6.63 14.47 -5.17
N HIS A 311 5.39 14.01 -5.03
CA HIS A 311 4.82 13.64 -3.73
C HIS A 311 5.56 12.48 -3.06
N ILE A 312 6.10 11.54 -3.83
CA ILE A 312 6.91 10.44 -3.30
C ILE A 312 8.27 10.98 -2.84
N CYS A 313 8.91 11.85 -3.63
CA CYS A 313 10.18 12.48 -3.27
C CYS A 313 10.04 13.44 -2.06
N GLU A 314 8.88 14.05 -1.84
CA GLU A 314 8.58 14.83 -0.63
C GLU A 314 8.68 13.96 0.64
N VAL A 315 8.17 12.73 0.57
CA VAL A 315 8.23 11.76 1.67
C VAL A 315 9.61 11.12 1.78
N PHE A 316 10.28 10.88 0.66
CA PHE A 316 11.60 10.24 0.56
C PHE A 316 12.62 11.15 -0.15
N PRO A 317 13.11 12.21 0.51
CA PRO A 317 13.98 13.20 -0.15
C PRO A 317 15.35 12.64 -0.60
N LYS A 318 15.77 11.50 -0.05
CA LYS A 318 17.01 10.81 -0.44
C LYS A 318 16.85 9.86 -1.61
N LEU A 319 15.62 9.69 -2.16
CA LEU A 319 15.37 8.79 -3.28
C LEU A 319 16.12 9.27 -4.53
N PRO A 320 17.04 8.48 -5.11
CA PRO A 320 17.90 8.92 -6.20
C PRO A 320 17.18 8.79 -7.56
N VAL A 321 16.07 9.47 -7.70
CA VAL A 321 15.28 9.56 -8.94
C VAL A 321 15.33 10.98 -9.48
N SER A 322 15.48 11.12 -10.77
CA SER A 322 15.41 12.40 -11.46
C SER A 322 14.53 12.34 -12.70
N VAL A 323 13.80 13.41 -12.96
CA VAL A 323 12.98 13.56 -14.16
C VAL A 323 13.85 14.10 -15.27
N THR A 324 13.74 13.51 -16.47
CA THR A 324 14.42 13.93 -17.69
C THR A 324 13.40 14.31 -18.76
N GLU A 325 13.84 14.85 -19.89
CA GLU A 325 12.96 15.13 -21.04
C GLU A 325 12.31 13.85 -21.58
N THR A 326 13.09 12.77 -21.66
CA THR A 326 12.66 11.49 -22.24
C THR A 326 11.97 10.54 -21.27
N GLY A 327 12.01 10.80 -19.94
CA GLY A 327 11.46 9.90 -18.94
C GLY A 327 11.96 10.21 -17.54
N ILE A 328 12.36 9.16 -16.82
CA ILE A 328 13.02 9.28 -15.51
C ILE A 328 14.32 8.51 -15.51
N ARG A 329 15.25 8.94 -14.67
CA ARG A 329 16.49 8.21 -14.37
C ARG A 329 16.48 7.78 -12.92
N LEU A 330 16.70 6.52 -12.66
CA LEU A 330 16.80 5.92 -11.34
C LEU A 330 18.21 5.39 -11.14
N LYS A 331 18.82 5.69 -9.99
CA LYS A 331 20.13 5.16 -9.61
C LYS A 331 19.96 4.08 -8.53
N PRO A 332 20.92 3.15 -8.40
CA PRO A 332 20.95 2.23 -7.26
C PRO A 332 20.86 2.97 -5.93
N ALA A 333 20.16 2.39 -4.98
CA ALA A 333 20.03 2.90 -3.64
C ALA A 333 19.82 1.74 -2.65
N ASP A 334 20.25 1.95 -1.42
CA ASP A 334 19.94 1.02 -0.35
C ASP A 334 18.45 1.05 -0.02
N SER A 335 17.92 -0.06 0.46
CA SER A 335 16.49 -0.21 0.77
C SER A 335 16.02 0.73 1.89
N ASP A 336 16.92 1.18 2.76
CA ASP A 336 16.64 2.11 3.85
C ASP A 336 16.21 3.51 3.34
N VAL A 337 16.60 3.88 2.12
CA VAL A 337 16.14 5.11 1.46
C VAL A 337 14.61 5.17 1.35
N LEU A 338 13.96 4.02 1.22
CA LEU A 338 12.50 3.87 1.22
C LEU A 338 11.96 3.39 2.58
N SER A 339 12.76 3.56 3.64
CA SER A 339 12.45 3.14 5.01
C SER A 339 12.08 1.65 5.14
N ILE A 340 12.77 0.82 4.36
CA ILE A 340 12.67 -0.63 4.41
C ILE A 340 13.99 -1.15 5.01
N PRO A 341 13.98 -1.70 6.24
CA PRO A 341 15.20 -2.22 6.86
C PRO A 341 15.87 -3.28 6.01
N ALA A 342 17.20 -3.20 5.89
CA ALA A 342 17.99 -4.20 5.18
C ALA A 342 17.74 -5.60 5.77
N LYS A 343 17.69 -6.63 4.91
CA LYS A 343 17.68 -8.02 5.36
C LYS A 343 18.95 -8.24 6.19
N ARG A 344 18.82 -8.70 7.44
CA ARG A 344 19.98 -9.23 8.15
C ARG A 344 20.59 -10.33 7.29
N SER A 345 21.83 -10.14 6.87
CA SER A 345 22.66 -11.21 6.32
C SER A 345 22.72 -12.31 7.41
N THR A 346 22.00 -13.39 7.20
CA THR A 346 22.29 -14.63 7.92
C THR A 346 23.63 -15.09 7.39
N LYS A 347 24.73 -14.64 8.01
CA LYS A 347 25.99 -15.36 7.87
C LYS A 347 25.69 -16.78 8.31
N LYS A 348 25.72 -17.71 7.35
CA LYS A 348 25.87 -19.13 7.69
C LYS A 348 27.17 -19.26 8.48
N ALA A 349 27.06 -19.63 9.75
CA ALA A 349 28.17 -20.14 10.52
C ALA A 349 28.52 -21.52 9.99
#